data_cb99bd8d18fe01dbc96eb1cfe1314fa8
#
_entry.id   cb99bd8d18fe01dbc96eb1cfe1314fa8
#
_cell.length_a   1.000
_cell.length_b   1.000
_cell.length_c   1.000
_cell.angle_alpha   90.00
_cell.angle_beta   90.00
_cell.angle_gamma   90.00
#
_symmetry.space_group_name_H-M   'P 1'
#
loop_
_entity.id
_entity.type
_entity.pdbx_description
1 polymer ?
#
loop_
_entity_poly.entity_id
_entity_poly.type
_entity_poly.pdbx_seq_one_letter_code
_entity_poly.pdbx_strand_id
1 'polypeptide(L)'
;MSNYYKYEFLISEGLEEEFNENYFEAIKKYSKAITAIPSKTTGYYFRALIYLDLLYYKNAIEDLNIAILLNPGNYNFIGERGKAKLALKEYKSALSDFNAVFKLGPINKKIYELRAITKEKLLDFEGAIEDFSKAILLNPYVYYLFENRALVKEKVMDFNGAVNDLSLAIKLYPFKADLYFKRSDIRGLKLKDFTGAINDLNRGLELDPNINPTCEDLYFKEAFRNINSVN
;
A
#
# COMPACT_ATOMS: atom_id res chain seq x y z
N MET A 1 1.63 -34.44 29.39
CA MET A 1 2.12 -33.11 28.96
C MET A 1 1.03 -32.10 29.30
N SER A 2 1.33 -30.99 30.04
CA SER A 2 0.26 -30.03 30.30
C SER A 2 -0.20 -29.35 28.99
N ASN A 3 -1.45 -28.85 28.98
CA ASN A 3 -1.97 -28.15 27.77
C ASN A 3 -1.09 -26.96 27.38
N TYR A 4 -0.39 -26.34 28.36
CA TYR A 4 0.53 -25.25 28.12
C TYR A 4 1.75 -25.70 27.30
N TYR A 5 2.44 -26.77 27.69
CA TYR A 5 3.58 -27.28 26.92
C TYR A 5 3.19 -27.76 25.53
N LYS A 6 2.01 -28.39 25.43
CA LYS A 6 1.46 -28.80 24.12
C LYS A 6 1.20 -27.57 23.23
N TYR A 7 0.66 -26.49 23.79
CA TYR A 7 0.40 -25.25 23.08
C TYR A 7 1.70 -24.65 22.54
N GLU A 8 2.69 -24.41 23.39
CA GLU A 8 3.97 -23.80 23.00
C GLU A 8 4.72 -24.64 21.98
N PHE A 9 4.69 -25.97 22.12
CA PHE A 9 5.26 -26.90 21.14
C PHE A 9 4.59 -26.76 19.77
N LEU A 10 3.25 -26.73 19.73
CA LEU A 10 2.50 -26.57 18.48
C LEU A 10 2.73 -25.20 17.83
N ILE A 11 2.90 -24.14 18.60
CA ILE A 11 3.28 -22.82 18.06
C ILE A 11 4.68 -22.87 17.45
N SER A 12 5.65 -23.51 18.13
CA SER A 12 7.01 -23.66 17.60
C SER A 12 7.04 -24.47 16.30
N GLU A 13 6.32 -25.60 16.25
CA GLU A 13 6.20 -26.40 15.02
C GLU A 13 5.51 -25.59 13.90
N GLY A 14 4.50 -24.76 14.23
CA GLY A 14 3.83 -23.91 13.26
C GLY A 14 4.77 -22.87 12.65
N LEU A 15 5.63 -22.25 13.46
CA LEU A 15 6.65 -21.31 12.98
C LEU A 15 7.72 -21.97 12.11
N GLU A 16 8.11 -23.21 12.44
CA GLU A 16 9.03 -24.00 11.61
C GLU A 16 8.42 -24.33 10.25
N GLU A 17 7.14 -24.75 10.21
CA GLU A 17 6.44 -25.00 8.95
C GLU A 17 6.26 -23.73 8.13
N GLU A 18 5.99 -22.58 8.77
CA GLU A 18 5.90 -21.27 8.11
C GLU A 18 7.25 -20.87 7.52
N PHE A 19 8.35 -21.05 8.25
CA PHE A 19 9.71 -20.80 7.75
C PHE A 19 10.05 -21.65 6.52
N ASN A 20 9.56 -22.89 6.49
CA ASN A 20 9.70 -23.81 5.34
C ASN A 20 8.65 -23.57 4.23
N GLU A 21 7.86 -22.51 4.30
CA GLU A 21 6.78 -22.17 3.37
C GLU A 21 5.65 -23.22 3.29
N ASN A 22 5.56 -24.12 4.27
CA ASN A 22 4.53 -25.15 4.39
C ASN A 22 3.26 -24.58 5.03
N TYR A 23 2.69 -23.55 4.45
CA TYR A 23 1.61 -22.75 5.04
C TYR A 23 0.39 -23.56 5.51
N PHE A 24 -0.01 -24.60 4.77
CA PHE A 24 -1.16 -25.43 5.18
C PHE A 24 -0.87 -26.27 6.43
N GLU A 25 0.35 -26.78 6.59
CA GLU A 25 0.73 -27.50 7.80
C GLU A 25 0.87 -26.53 8.98
N ALA A 26 1.43 -25.33 8.78
CA ALA A 26 1.47 -24.29 9.79
C ALA A 26 0.05 -23.94 10.30
N ILE A 27 -0.92 -23.75 9.40
CA ILE A 27 -2.34 -23.54 9.76
C ILE A 27 -2.88 -24.67 10.61
N LYS A 28 -2.56 -25.94 10.29
CA LYS A 28 -2.99 -27.11 11.09
C LYS A 28 -2.36 -27.08 12.49
N LYS A 29 -1.07 -26.72 12.61
CA LYS A 29 -0.38 -26.62 13.89
C LYS A 29 -0.99 -25.52 14.75
N TYR A 30 -1.19 -24.32 14.20
CA TYR A 30 -1.83 -23.22 14.91
C TYR A 30 -3.29 -23.56 15.29
N SER A 31 -4.04 -24.26 14.46
CA SER A 31 -5.40 -24.70 14.78
C SER A 31 -5.42 -25.70 15.96
N LYS A 32 -4.45 -26.62 16.03
CA LYS A 32 -4.32 -27.53 17.18
C LYS A 32 -3.89 -26.75 18.44
N ALA A 33 -3.02 -25.74 18.32
CA ALA A 33 -2.64 -24.88 19.44
C ALA A 33 -3.86 -24.11 19.98
N ILE A 34 -4.66 -23.50 19.10
CA ILE A 34 -5.91 -22.83 19.47
C ILE A 34 -6.85 -23.78 20.21
N THR A 35 -7.00 -25.02 19.73
CA THR A 35 -7.83 -26.05 20.41
C THR A 35 -7.28 -26.40 21.79
N ALA A 36 -5.96 -26.41 21.97
CA ALA A 36 -5.33 -26.72 23.26
C ALA A 36 -5.53 -25.62 24.31
N ILE A 37 -5.43 -24.33 23.89
CA ILE A 37 -5.66 -23.16 24.75
C ILE A 37 -6.35 -22.03 23.96
N PRO A 38 -7.68 -22.04 23.86
CA PRO A 38 -8.44 -21.05 23.07
C PRO A 38 -8.33 -19.60 23.59
N SER A 39 -7.87 -19.40 24.81
CA SER A 39 -7.71 -18.05 25.42
C SER A 39 -6.40 -17.36 25.05
N LYS A 40 -5.50 -18.02 24.34
CA LYS A 40 -4.21 -17.46 23.88
C LYS A 40 -4.34 -16.83 22.49
N THR A 41 -3.87 -15.60 22.35
CA THR A 41 -3.98 -14.83 21.09
C THR A 41 -3.00 -15.29 20.02
N THR A 42 -1.85 -15.86 20.40
CA THR A 42 -0.72 -16.14 19.51
C THR A 42 -1.11 -17.07 18.35
N GLY A 43 -1.86 -18.16 18.64
CA GLY A 43 -2.29 -19.12 17.60
C GLY A 43 -3.21 -18.47 16.57
N TYR A 44 -4.17 -17.67 17.00
CA TYR A 44 -5.04 -16.91 16.10
C TYR A 44 -4.26 -15.91 15.27
N TYR A 45 -3.36 -15.16 15.92
CA TYR A 45 -2.60 -14.12 15.23
C TYR A 45 -1.68 -14.70 14.14
N PHE A 46 -0.91 -15.73 14.45
CA PHE A 46 -0.02 -16.33 13.44
C PHE A 46 -0.81 -17.01 12.32
N ARG A 47 -1.92 -17.68 12.63
CA ARG A 47 -2.79 -18.25 11.60
C ARG A 47 -3.39 -17.16 10.71
N ALA A 48 -3.78 -16.03 11.29
CA ALA A 48 -4.28 -14.88 10.54
C ALA A 48 -3.21 -14.28 9.62
N LEU A 49 -1.96 -14.21 10.03
CA LEU A 49 -0.87 -13.73 9.17
C LEU A 49 -0.70 -14.61 7.93
N ILE A 50 -0.70 -15.94 8.11
CA ILE A 50 -0.67 -16.87 6.96
C ILE A 50 -1.91 -16.69 6.07
N TYR A 51 -3.09 -16.53 6.64
CA TYR A 51 -4.28 -16.25 5.86
C TYR A 51 -4.18 -14.95 5.06
N LEU A 52 -3.51 -13.92 5.58
CA LEU A 52 -3.25 -12.67 4.84
C LEU A 52 -2.31 -12.92 3.66
N ASP A 53 -1.23 -13.68 3.86
CA ASP A 53 -0.26 -14.02 2.82
C ASP A 53 -0.88 -14.87 1.71
N LEU A 54 -1.78 -15.79 2.08
CA LEU A 54 -2.57 -16.61 1.15
C LEU A 54 -3.79 -15.86 0.57
N LEU A 55 -4.00 -14.60 0.88
CA LEU A 55 -5.11 -13.75 0.44
C LEU A 55 -6.50 -14.23 0.94
N TYR A 56 -6.54 -15.06 1.99
CA TYR A 56 -7.76 -15.51 2.65
C TYR A 56 -8.26 -14.49 3.67
N TYR A 57 -8.56 -13.28 3.20
CA TYR A 57 -8.84 -12.11 4.04
C TYR A 57 -9.98 -12.30 5.04
N LYS A 58 -11.05 -13.02 4.66
CA LYS A 58 -12.18 -13.28 5.57
C LYS A 58 -11.75 -14.12 6.76
N ASN A 59 -11.00 -15.21 6.52
CA ASN A 59 -10.47 -16.06 7.58
C ASN A 59 -9.50 -15.30 8.51
N ALA A 60 -8.66 -14.44 7.92
CA ALA A 60 -7.79 -13.58 8.71
C ALA A 60 -8.58 -12.62 9.61
N ILE A 61 -9.65 -12.01 9.11
CA ILE A 61 -10.52 -11.11 9.91
C ILE A 61 -11.20 -11.88 11.05
N GLU A 62 -11.66 -13.10 10.84
CA GLU A 62 -12.27 -13.93 11.87
C GLU A 62 -11.29 -14.19 13.03
N ASP A 63 -10.08 -14.65 12.71
CA ASP A 63 -9.03 -14.88 13.71
C ASP A 63 -8.59 -13.60 14.42
N LEU A 64 -8.41 -12.51 13.69
CA LEU A 64 -8.04 -11.22 14.27
C LEU A 64 -9.15 -10.65 15.16
N ASN A 65 -10.42 -10.87 14.84
CA ASN A 65 -11.53 -10.49 15.72
C ASN A 65 -11.44 -11.20 17.07
N ILE A 66 -11.11 -12.50 17.07
CA ILE A 66 -10.93 -13.27 18.31
C ILE A 66 -9.68 -12.77 19.07
N ALA A 67 -8.58 -12.55 18.37
CA ALA A 67 -7.36 -12.03 18.98
C ALA A 67 -7.58 -10.65 19.63
N ILE A 68 -8.33 -9.75 18.98
CA ILE A 68 -8.70 -8.43 19.51
C ILE A 68 -9.65 -8.57 20.70
N LEU A 69 -10.61 -9.48 20.65
CA LEU A 69 -11.50 -9.74 21.79
C LEU A 69 -10.72 -10.18 23.05
N LEU A 70 -9.70 -11.04 22.85
CA LEU A 70 -8.84 -11.54 23.92
C LEU A 70 -7.82 -10.49 24.41
N ASN A 71 -7.36 -9.59 23.53
CA ASN A 71 -6.44 -8.50 23.86
C ASN A 71 -6.77 -7.23 23.06
N PRO A 72 -7.72 -6.40 23.52
CA PRO A 72 -8.20 -5.22 22.79
C PRO A 72 -7.16 -4.10 22.63
N GLY A 73 -6.11 -4.09 23.45
CA GLY A 73 -5.05 -3.07 23.40
C GLY A 73 -3.95 -3.36 22.39
N ASN A 74 -3.95 -4.51 21.75
CA ASN A 74 -2.90 -4.85 20.79
C ASN A 74 -3.17 -4.23 19.42
N TYR A 75 -2.49 -3.13 19.15
CA TYR A 75 -2.62 -2.38 17.90
C TYR A 75 -2.17 -3.18 16.66
N ASN A 76 -1.29 -4.20 16.80
CA ASN A 76 -0.89 -5.03 15.66
C ASN A 76 -2.08 -5.83 15.12
N PHE A 77 -2.89 -6.43 15.99
CA PHE A 77 -4.07 -7.19 15.56
C PHE A 77 -5.07 -6.30 14.81
N ILE A 78 -5.27 -5.08 15.31
CA ILE A 78 -6.17 -4.09 14.70
C ILE A 78 -5.60 -3.63 13.35
N GLY A 79 -4.29 -3.38 13.26
CA GLY A 79 -3.62 -2.97 12.04
C GLY A 79 -3.70 -4.04 10.95
N GLU A 80 -3.44 -5.31 11.29
CA GLU A 80 -3.54 -6.42 10.34
C GLU A 80 -5.00 -6.63 9.89
N ARG A 81 -5.98 -6.49 10.79
CA ARG A 81 -7.40 -6.52 10.42
C ARG A 81 -7.77 -5.38 9.47
N GLY A 82 -7.26 -4.18 9.71
CA GLY A 82 -7.43 -3.03 8.82
C GLY A 82 -6.89 -3.30 7.40
N LYS A 83 -5.73 -3.95 7.28
CA LYS A 83 -5.16 -4.37 5.98
C LYS A 83 -6.07 -5.37 5.26
N ALA A 84 -6.55 -6.40 5.96
CA ALA A 84 -7.47 -7.38 5.40
C ALA A 84 -8.78 -6.73 4.88
N LYS A 85 -9.36 -5.82 5.68
CA LYS A 85 -10.55 -5.06 5.30
C LYS A 85 -10.30 -4.14 4.10
N LEU A 86 -9.13 -3.48 4.04
CA LEU A 86 -8.74 -2.65 2.90
C LEU A 86 -8.68 -3.49 1.62
N ALA A 87 -8.08 -4.69 1.69
CA ALA A 87 -8.01 -5.62 0.57
C ALA A 87 -9.41 -6.09 0.11
N LEU A 88 -10.34 -6.29 1.04
CA LEU A 88 -11.76 -6.58 0.74
C LEU A 88 -12.58 -5.34 0.31
N LYS A 89 -11.95 -4.17 0.17
CA LYS A 89 -12.58 -2.89 -0.15
C LYS A 89 -13.61 -2.41 0.90
N GLU A 90 -13.51 -2.91 2.11
CA GLU A 90 -14.31 -2.48 3.27
C GLU A 90 -13.72 -1.19 3.87
N TYR A 91 -13.66 -0.13 3.07
CA TYR A 91 -12.87 1.07 3.36
C TYR A 91 -13.26 1.78 4.66
N LYS A 92 -14.55 1.91 4.97
CA LYS A 92 -14.99 2.58 6.19
C LYS A 92 -14.54 1.85 7.46
N SER A 93 -14.65 0.52 7.46
CA SER A 93 -14.23 -0.29 8.60
C SER A 93 -12.71 -0.41 8.70
N ALA A 94 -11.99 -0.42 7.56
CA ALA A 94 -10.53 -0.34 7.53
C ALA A 94 -10.03 1.00 8.11
N LEU A 95 -10.66 2.13 7.73
CA LEU A 95 -10.32 3.45 8.27
C LEU A 95 -10.54 3.51 9.79
N SER A 96 -11.61 2.90 10.29
CA SER A 96 -11.85 2.79 11.73
C SER A 96 -10.74 2.04 12.45
N ASP A 97 -10.28 0.90 11.88
CA ASP A 97 -9.18 0.13 12.44
C ASP A 97 -7.87 0.94 12.43
N PHE A 98 -7.51 1.59 11.32
CA PHE A 98 -6.30 2.42 11.27
C PHE A 98 -6.37 3.60 12.24
N ASN A 99 -7.52 4.25 12.41
CA ASN A 99 -7.70 5.30 13.42
C ASN A 99 -7.54 4.77 14.86
N ALA A 100 -7.95 3.53 15.12
CA ALA A 100 -7.72 2.88 16.42
C ALA A 100 -6.22 2.63 16.66
N VAL A 101 -5.46 2.20 15.65
CA VAL A 101 -3.99 2.06 15.75
C VAL A 101 -3.32 3.37 16.13
N PHE A 102 -3.77 4.53 15.59
CA PHE A 102 -3.23 5.85 15.97
C PHE A 102 -3.43 6.21 17.44
N LYS A 103 -4.43 5.63 18.09
CA LYS A 103 -4.70 5.86 19.53
C LYS A 103 -3.94 4.91 20.44
N LEU A 104 -3.59 3.72 19.96
CA LEU A 104 -3.10 2.62 20.79
C LEU A 104 -1.60 2.33 20.60
N GLY A 105 -1.04 2.65 19.45
CA GLY A 105 0.28 2.17 19.06
C GLY A 105 1.25 3.24 18.58
N PRO A 106 2.50 2.86 18.33
CA PRO A 106 3.48 3.76 17.75
C PRO A 106 3.10 4.12 16.32
N ILE A 107 3.16 5.41 16.05
CA ILE A 107 2.88 5.95 14.72
C ILE A 107 4.12 5.78 13.85
N ASN A 108 3.96 5.11 12.71
CA ASN A 108 5.02 4.90 11.72
C ASN A 108 4.53 5.23 10.31
N LYS A 109 5.47 5.29 9.35
CA LYS A 109 5.14 5.61 7.96
C LYS A 109 4.09 4.69 7.35
N LYS A 110 4.11 3.39 7.72
CA LYS A 110 3.23 2.38 7.11
C LYS A 110 1.77 2.59 7.48
N ILE A 111 1.50 2.97 8.72
CA ILE A 111 0.12 3.22 9.15
C ILE A 111 -0.44 4.51 8.51
N TYR A 112 0.38 5.55 8.34
CA TYR A 112 -0.01 6.74 7.59
C TYR A 112 -0.30 6.40 6.12
N GLU A 113 0.57 5.63 5.46
CA GLU A 113 0.39 5.18 4.09
C GLU A 113 -0.93 4.42 3.89
N LEU A 114 -1.20 3.40 4.73
CA LEU A 114 -2.42 2.59 4.65
C LEU A 114 -3.68 3.43 4.88
N ARG A 115 -3.62 4.36 5.84
CA ARG A 115 -4.73 5.27 6.10
C ARG A 115 -4.93 6.25 4.94
N ALA A 116 -3.87 6.78 4.36
CA ALA A 116 -3.93 7.65 3.17
C ALA A 116 -4.60 6.94 1.98
N ILE A 117 -4.16 5.70 1.68
CA ILE A 117 -4.77 4.87 0.63
C ILE A 117 -6.26 4.65 0.93
N THR A 118 -6.60 4.37 2.19
CA THR A 118 -8.00 4.14 2.57
C THR A 118 -8.86 5.40 2.43
N LYS A 119 -8.33 6.57 2.81
CA LYS A 119 -8.99 7.87 2.65
C LYS A 119 -9.20 8.21 1.17
N GLU A 120 -8.18 7.96 0.33
CA GLU A 120 -8.29 8.13 -1.13
C GLU A 120 -9.45 7.30 -1.71
N LYS A 121 -9.59 6.03 -1.28
CA LYS A 121 -10.71 5.18 -1.72
C LYS A 121 -12.07 5.65 -1.20
N LEU A 122 -12.09 6.42 -0.13
CA LEU A 122 -13.28 7.09 0.42
C LEU A 122 -13.49 8.49 -0.16
N LEU A 123 -12.68 8.92 -1.13
CA LEU A 123 -12.69 10.24 -1.76
C LEU A 123 -12.32 11.40 -0.80
N ASP A 124 -11.74 11.10 0.36
CA ASP A 124 -11.14 12.08 1.26
C ASP A 124 -9.70 12.39 0.78
N PHE A 125 -9.62 13.17 -0.29
CA PHE A 125 -8.34 13.43 -0.96
C PHE A 125 -7.43 14.34 -0.13
N GLU A 126 -7.97 15.36 0.53
CA GLU A 126 -7.22 16.24 1.41
C GLU A 126 -6.60 15.47 2.58
N GLY A 127 -7.41 14.64 3.23
CA GLY A 127 -6.93 13.79 4.31
C GLY A 127 -5.89 12.74 3.85
N ALA A 128 -6.01 12.25 2.60
CA ALA A 128 -5.01 11.35 2.01
C ALA A 128 -3.68 12.07 1.74
N ILE A 129 -3.70 13.28 1.19
CA ILE A 129 -2.51 14.12 0.95
C ILE A 129 -1.79 14.43 2.27
N GLU A 130 -2.56 14.75 3.33
CA GLU A 130 -2.00 14.99 4.65
C GLU A 130 -1.28 13.73 5.19
N ASP A 131 -1.92 12.59 5.14
CA ASP A 131 -1.35 11.33 5.65
C ASP A 131 -0.12 10.89 4.83
N PHE A 132 -0.14 10.99 3.50
CA PHE A 132 1.06 10.77 2.69
C PHE A 132 2.18 11.74 3.03
N SER A 133 1.86 13.00 3.31
CA SER A 133 2.86 14.01 3.71
C SER A 133 3.51 13.65 5.05
N LYS A 134 2.73 13.15 6.01
CA LYS A 134 3.27 12.62 7.28
C LYS A 134 4.14 11.37 7.07
N ALA A 135 3.72 10.45 6.18
CA ALA A 135 4.52 9.28 5.84
C ALA A 135 5.87 9.65 5.21
N ILE A 136 5.88 10.64 4.30
CA ILE A 136 7.09 11.18 3.67
C ILE A 136 8.00 11.84 4.70
N LEU A 137 7.44 12.62 5.64
CA LEU A 137 8.23 13.25 6.71
C LEU A 137 8.95 12.21 7.57
N LEU A 138 8.31 11.07 7.84
CA LEU A 138 8.91 9.97 8.61
C LEU A 138 9.96 9.18 7.80
N ASN A 139 9.85 9.13 6.49
CA ASN A 139 10.85 8.51 5.62
C ASN A 139 10.85 9.15 4.22
N PRO A 140 11.71 10.16 3.98
CA PRO A 140 11.74 10.92 2.74
C PRO A 140 12.43 10.19 1.57
N TYR A 141 12.97 8.98 1.79
CA TYR A 141 13.71 8.24 0.76
C TYR A 141 12.87 7.18 0.05
N VAL A 142 11.55 7.23 0.19
CA VAL A 142 10.64 6.24 -0.36
C VAL A 142 9.88 6.82 -1.54
N TYR A 143 10.32 6.53 -2.77
CA TYR A 143 9.80 7.12 -4.00
C TYR A 143 8.29 6.93 -4.18
N TYR A 144 7.75 5.76 -3.85
CA TYR A 144 6.34 5.46 -4.07
C TYR A 144 5.37 6.27 -3.18
N LEU A 145 5.84 6.84 -2.06
CA LEU A 145 5.01 7.74 -1.26
C LEU A 145 4.76 9.07 -1.99
N PHE A 146 5.77 9.59 -2.68
CA PHE A 146 5.63 10.75 -3.54
C PHE A 146 4.76 10.43 -4.76
N GLU A 147 4.97 9.27 -5.39
CA GLU A 147 4.15 8.79 -6.50
C GLU A 147 2.66 8.73 -6.10
N ASN A 148 2.34 8.08 -4.98
CA ASN A 148 0.96 7.97 -4.49
C ASN A 148 0.37 9.36 -4.15
N ARG A 149 1.13 10.25 -3.51
CA ARG A 149 0.65 11.61 -3.22
C ARG A 149 0.41 12.40 -4.50
N ALA A 150 1.26 12.26 -5.51
CA ALA A 150 1.07 12.88 -6.81
C ALA A 150 -0.25 12.45 -7.47
N LEU A 151 -0.56 11.15 -7.44
CA LEU A 151 -1.82 10.62 -7.98
C LEU A 151 -3.06 11.19 -7.26
N VAL A 152 -2.97 11.42 -5.95
CA VAL A 152 -4.06 12.06 -5.22
C VAL A 152 -4.15 13.55 -5.52
N LYS A 153 -3.00 14.26 -5.64
CA LYS A 153 -2.96 15.68 -6.04
C LYS A 153 -3.54 15.90 -7.44
N GLU A 154 -3.30 14.99 -8.37
CA GLU A 154 -3.93 15.04 -9.69
C GLU A 154 -5.47 15.01 -9.60
N LYS A 155 -6.04 14.20 -8.71
CA LYS A 155 -7.50 14.10 -8.51
C LYS A 155 -8.11 15.40 -7.97
N VAL A 156 -7.36 16.18 -7.20
CA VAL A 156 -7.77 17.52 -6.73
C VAL A 156 -7.30 18.65 -7.64
N MET A 157 -6.82 18.30 -8.85
CA MET A 157 -6.34 19.23 -9.88
C MET A 157 -5.11 20.07 -9.46
N ASP A 158 -4.36 19.64 -8.42
CA ASP A 158 -3.05 20.22 -8.09
C ASP A 158 -1.97 19.61 -9.00
N PHE A 159 -2.02 19.95 -10.29
CA PHE A 159 -1.14 19.37 -11.30
C PHE A 159 0.33 19.76 -11.09
N ASN A 160 0.60 20.99 -10.65
CA ASN A 160 1.96 21.44 -10.33
C ASN A 160 2.54 20.69 -9.14
N GLY A 161 1.75 20.50 -8.08
CA GLY A 161 2.14 19.70 -6.94
C GLY A 161 2.36 18.24 -7.28
N ALA A 162 1.57 17.66 -8.21
CA ALA A 162 1.75 16.30 -8.70
C ALA A 162 3.05 16.14 -9.50
N VAL A 163 3.37 17.07 -10.42
CA VAL A 163 4.63 17.09 -11.18
C VAL A 163 5.84 17.23 -10.26
N ASN A 164 5.75 18.06 -9.21
CA ASN A 164 6.81 18.19 -8.23
C ASN A 164 7.05 16.88 -7.46
N ASP A 165 6.00 16.22 -7.00
CA ASP A 165 6.10 14.93 -6.31
C ASP A 165 6.68 13.84 -7.22
N LEU A 166 6.23 13.72 -8.47
CA LEU A 166 6.79 12.78 -9.44
C LEU A 166 8.26 13.08 -9.74
N SER A 167 8.66 14.37 -9.76
CA SER A 167 10.06 14.74 -9.93
C SER A 167 10.93 14.30 -8.76
N LEU A 168 10.41 14.36 -7.53
CA LEU A 168 11.08 13.82 -6.35
C LEU A 168 11.14 12.28 -6.38
N ALA A 169 10.06 11.63 -6.79
CA ALA A 169 10.03 10.18 -6.97
C ALA A 169 11.07 9.71 -8.00
N ILE A 170 11.18 10.39 -9.14
CA ILE A 170 12.19 10.13 -10.20
C ILE A 170 13.61 10.34 -9.65
N LYS A 171 13.85 11.40 -8.88
CA LYS A 171 15.16 11.63 -8.26
C LYS A 171 15.57 10.50 -7.33
N LEU A 172 14.61 9.91 -6.60
CA LEU A 172 14.86 8.78 -5.70
C LEU A 172 14.99 7.45 -6.44
N TYR A 173 14.27 7.27 -7.53
CA TYR A 173 14.28 6.03 -8.31
C TYR A 173 14.21 6.31 -9.82
N PRO A 174 15.35 6.67 -10.45
CA PRO A 174 15.40 7.18 -11.83
C PRO A 174 15.23 6.13 -12.93
N PHE A 175 15.15 4.84 -12.57
CA PHE A 175 15.07 3.73 -13.54
C PHE A 175 13.66 3.18 -13.72
N LYS A 176 12.64 3.80 -13.12
CA LYS A 176 11.23 3.39 -13.23
C LYS A 176 10.55 4.19 -14.34
N ALA A 177 10.39 3.59 -15.52
CA ALA A 177 9.78 4.19 -16.71
C ALA A 177 8.39 4.80 -16.42
N ASP A 178 7.55 4.10 -15.65
CA ASP A 178 6.19 4.51 -15.28
C ASP A 178 6.11 5.91 -14.62
N LEU A 179 7.12 6.31 -13.85
CA LEU A 179 7.16 7.64 -13.24
C LEU A 179 7.30 8.76 -14.29
N TYR A 180 8.07 8.52 -15.34
CA TYR A 180 8.23 9.47 -16.43
C TYR A 180 6.95 9.56 -17.27
N PHE A 181 6.31 8.43 -17.56
CA PHE A 181 5.03 8.43 -18.27
C PHE A 181 3.95 9.20 -17.51
N LYS A 182 3.79 8.93 -16.22
CA LYS A 182 2.85 9.68 -15.37
C LYS A 182 3.12 11.18 -15.36
N ARG A 183 4.39 11.59 -15.28
CA ARG A 183 4.76 13.01 -15.29
C ARG A 183 4.55 13.63 -16.67
N SER A 184 4.85 12.90 -17.74
CA SER A 184 4.57 13.30 -19.13
C SER A 184 3.10 13.60 -19.33
N ASP A 185 2.21 12.70 -18.91
CA ASP A 185 0.76 12.87 -19.04
C ASP A 185 0.25 14.15 -18.36
N ILE A 186 0.67 14.39 -17.13
CA ILE A 186 0.25 15.58 -16.40
C ILE A 186 0.80 16.84 -17.06
N ARG A 187 2.09 16.86 -17.41
CA ARG A 187 2.72 18.01 -18.09
C ARG A 187 1.99 18.38 -19.36
N GLY A 188 1.76 17.44 -20.19
CA GLY A 188 1.21 17.74 -21.47
C GLY A 188 -0.30 17.88 -21.52
N LEU A 189 -1.06 16.93 -20.94
CA LEU A 189 -2.52 16.96 -21.01
C LEU A 189 -3.11 18.05 -20.10
N LYS A 190 -2.49 18.30 -18.96
CA LYS A 190 -3.04 19.23 -17.95
C LYS A 190 -2.35 20.59 -17.96
N LEU A 191 -1.03 20.62 -18.05
CA LEU A 191 -0.24 21.87 -17.96
C LEU A 191 0.15 22.45 -19.31
N LYS A 192 -0.03 21.73 -20.40
CA LYS A 192 0.39 22.12 -21.76
C LYS A 192 1.91 22.35 -21.89
N ASP A 193 2.71 21.76 -21.00
CA ASP A 193 4.17 21.70 -21.08
C ASP A 193 4.58 20.56 -22.02
N PHE A 194 4.41 20.79 -23.32
CA PHE A 194 4.67 19.78 -24.35
C PHE A 194 6.15 19.38 -24.43
N THR A 195 7.05 20.34 -24.26
CA THR A 195 8.50 20.07 -24.30
C THR A 195 8.92 19.17 -23.15
N GLY A 196 8.49 19.48 -21.93
CA GLY A 196 8.78 18.66 -20.76
C GLY A 196 8.14 17.28 -20.86
N ALA A 197 6.94 17.19 -21.42
CA ALA A 197 6.24 15.93 -21.62
C ALA A 197 6.96 15.01 -22.63
N ILE A 198 7.40 15.54 -23.78
CA ILE A 198 8.16 14.77 -24.79
C ILE A 198 9.50 14.27 -24.21
N ASN A 199 10.20 15.09 -23.44
CA ASN A 199 11.43 14.68 -22.79
C ASN A 199 11.19 13.52 -21.80
N ASP A 200 10.14 13.60 -20.99
CA ASP A 200 9.76 12.52 -20.06
C ASP A 200 9.37 11.25 -20.81
N LEU A 201 8.58 11.38 -21.86
CA LEU A 201 8.16 10.23 -22.66
C LEU A 201 9.35 9.51 -23.30
N ASN A 202 10.26 10.25 -23.94
CA ASN A 202 11.47 9.67 -24.54
C ASN A 202 12.29 8.94 -23.48
N ARG A 203 12.45 9.55 -22.30
CA ARG A 203 13.18 8.89 -21.21
C ARG A 203 12.47 7.64 -20.71
N GLY A 204 11.14 7.64 -20.61
CA GLY A 204 10.36 6.45 -20.27
C GLY A 204 10.54 5.32 -21.27
N LEU A 205 10.50 5.63 -22.58
CA LEU A 205 10.71 4.66 -23.68
C LEU A 205 12.15 4.12 -23.73
N GLU A 206 13.16 4.93 -23.40
CA GLU A 206 14.52 4.44 -23.25
C GLU A 206 14.66 3.40 -22.13
N LEU A 207 13.91 3.57 -21.04
CA LEU A 207 13.93 2.66 -19.89
C LEU A 207 13.09 1.41 -20.12
N ASP A 208 11.98 1.51 -20.82
CA ASP A 208 11.12 0.39 -21.18
C ASP A 208 10.54 0.57 -22.59
N PRO A 209 11.21 0.05 -23.62
CA PRO A 209 10.75 0.18 -25.02
C PRO A 209 9.48 -0.62 -25.35
N ASN A 210 9.08 -1.57 -24.49
CA ASN A 210 7.93 -2.45 -24.74
C ASN A 210 6.61 -1.86 -24.22
N ILE A 211 6.67 -0.82 -23.40
CA ILE A 211 5.46 -0.12 -23.00
C ILE A 211 4.96 0.69 -24.19
N ASN A 212 3.73 0.40 -24.61
CA ASN A 212 3.00 1.29 -25.51
C ASN A 212 2.41 2.40 -24.61
N PRO A 213 2.98 3.61 -24.63
CA PRO A 213 2.45 4.68 -23.79
C PRO A 213 1.01 4.95 -24.23
N THR A 214 0.10 4.93 -23.26
CA THR A 214 -1.32 5.29 -23.46
C THR A 214 -1.51 6.78 -23.79
N CYS A 215 -0.42 7.54 -23.80
CA CYS A 215 -0.38 8.91 -24.32
C CYS A 215 -0.78 8.86 -25.79
N GLU A 216 -2.07 9.02 -25.99
CA GLU A 216 -2.71 8.89 -27.28
C GLU A 216 -1.96 9.63 -28.39
N ASP A 217 -1.92 9.03 -29.57
CA ASP A 217 -1.42 9.60 -30.83
C ASP A 217 -1.85 11.06 -31.07
N LEU A 218 -2.96 11.50 -30.45
CA LEU A 218 -3.44 12.89 -30.49
C LEU A 218 -2.48 13.88 -29.86
N TYR A 219 -1.86 13.50 -28.75
CA TYR A 219 -0.95 14.32 -27.99
C TYR A 219 0.35 14.59 -28.77
N PHE A 220 0.88 13.56 -29.42
CA PHE A 220 2.05 13.70 -30.28
C PHE A 220 1.73 14.49 -31.54
N LYS A 221 0.57 14.28 -32.16
CA LYS A 221 0.16 15.04 -33.36
C LYS A 221 0.00 16.53 -33.08
N GLU A 222 -0.57 16.92 -31.93
CA GLU A 222 -0.66 18.34 -31.52
C GLU A 222 0.69 18.94 -31.10
N ALA A 223 1.49 18.21 -30.33
CA ALA A 223 2.82 18.67 -29.92
C ALA A 223 3.74 18.85 -31.13
N PHE A 224 3.76 17.90 -32.07
CA PHE A 224 4.51 18.02 -33.34
C PHE A 224 4.02 19.17 -34.23
N ARG A 225 2.71 19.41 -34.30
CA ARG A 225 2.17 20.55 -35.05
C ARG A 225 2.61 21.88 -34.47
N ASN A 226 2.60 22.02 -33.15
CA ASN A 226 2.97 23.26 -32.46
C ASN A 226 4.48 23.54 -32.51
N ILE A 227 5.34 22.51 -32.50
CA ILE A 227 6.80 22.67 -32.65
C ILE A 227 7.16 23.06 -34.09
N ASN A 228 6.47 22.53 -35.11
CA ASN A 228 6.73 22.83 -36.52
C ASN A 228 6.03 24.09 -37.05
N SER A 229 5.12 24.69 -36.26
CA SER A 229 4.46 25.96 -36.60
C SER A 229 5.19 27.21 -36.12
N VAL A 230 6.30 27.04 -35.37
CA VAL A 230 7.12 28.12 -34.83
C VAL A 230 8.45 28.31 -35.59
N ASN A 231 8.68 27.47 -36.61
CA ASN A 231 9.76 27.63 -37.60
C ASN A 231 9.15 27.98 -38.96
#